data_72fb798d3e44df4e45cf04a4637cdc0b
#
_entry.id   72fb798d3e44df4e45cf04a4637cdc0b
#
_cell.length_a   1.000
_cell.length_b   1.000
_cell.length_c   1.000
_cell.angle_alpha   90.00
_cell.angle_beta   90.00
_cell.angle_gamma   90.00
#
_symmetry.space_group_name_H-M   'P 1'
#
loop_
_entity.id
_entity.type
_entity.pdbx_description
1 polymer ?
#
loop_
_entity_poly.entity_id
_entity_poly.type
_entity_poly.pdbx_seq_one_letter_code
_entity_poly.pdbx_strand_id
1 'polypeptide(L)'
;ALRRRIGYMTQRFSLYEDLSVRENLEFLAAIQDLPRTRARQRVDELLQQYRLLDRQPQLAGTLSGGQKQRLALAGAVVHAPELLFLDEPTSAVDPESRRDFWEALFELADAGTTVLVSTHYMDEAERCHRLAILDRGALVADGTPAELCARLDGRTLQVTSAQPRQASRALSELPGVLSVAQIGTQLRVLCSEAAGDTPALRRALASADPQARIDAVAPNLEDVFVAATRGRGREPAA
;
A
#
# COMPACT_ATOMS: atom_id res chain seq x y z
N ALA A 1 -28.14 10.27 -7.15
CA ALA A 1 -27.33 11.12 -6.31
C ALA A 1 -25.93 10.51 -6.15
N LEU A 2 -24.93 11.28 -5.67
CA LEU A 2 -23.50 10.91 -5.59
C LEU A 2 -23.25 9.56 -4.90
N ARG A 3 -23.96 9.26 -3.79
CA ARG A 3 -23.79 7.99 -3.02
C ARG A 3 -23.98 6.72 -3.86
N ARG A 4 -24.80 6.76 -4.92
CA ARG A 4 -25.01 5.60 -5.80
C ARG A 4 -23.87 5.36 -6.79
N ARG A 5 -22.92 6.30 -6.88
CA ARG A 5 -21.76 6.20 -7.77
C ARG A 5 -20.49 5.80 -7.01
N ILE A 6 -20.58 5.69 -5.68
CA ILE A 6 -19.44 5.46 -4.80
C ILE A 6 -19.64 4.15 -4.05
N GLY A 7 -18.65 3.25 -4.13
CA GLY A 7 -18.48 2.13 -3.23
C GLY A 7 -17.49 2.48 -2.14
N TYR A 8 -17.64 1.87 -0.96
CA TYR A 8 -16.72 2.06 0.15
C TYR A 8 -16.50 0.76 0.92
N MET A 9 -15.27 0.46 1.23
CA MET A 9 -14.86 -0.68 2.05
C MET A 9 -13.98 -0.18 3.18
N THR A 10 -14.41 -0.45 4.41
CA THR A 10 -13.71 -0.09 5.63
C THR A 10 -12.56 -1.05 5.92
N GLN A 11 -11.56 -0.61 6.67
CA GLN A 11 -10.46 -1.44 7.15
C GLN A 11 -10.95 -2.66 7.95
N ARG A 12 -11.89 -2.44 8.88
CA ARG A 12 -12.49 -3.53 9.65
C ARG A 12 -13.69 -4.09 8.90
N PHE A 13 -13.86 -5.42 8.96
CA PHE A 13 -15.04 -6.06 8.44
C PHE A 13 -16.31 -5.45 9.09
N SER A 14 -17.17 -4.86 8.26
CA SER A 14 -18.33 -4.07 8.72
C SER A 14 -19.66 -4.65 8.28
N LEU A 15 -19.66 -5.85 7.70
CA LEU A 15 -20.89 -6.54 7.31
C LEU A 15 -21.48 -7.33 8.50
N TYR A 16 -22.71 -7.77 8.37
CA TYR A 16 -23.45 -8.45 9.43
C TYR A 16 -22.94 -9.88 9.60
N GLU A 17 -22.33 -10.16 10.74
CA GLU A 17 -21.71 -11.47 11.01
C GLU A 17 -22.73 -12.58 11.27
N ASP A 18 -23.92 -12.23 11.68
CA ASP A 18 -25.09 -13.09 11.92
C ASP A 18 -25.94 -13.36 10.69
N LEU A 19 -25.66 -12.69 9.56
CA LEU A 19 -26.22 -12.99 8.26
C LEU A 19 -25.28 -13.88 7.46
N SER A 20 -25.86 -14.69 6.58
CA SER A 20 -25.09 -15.47 5.61
C SER A 20 -24.39 -14.56 4.57
N VAL A 21 -23.47 -15.16 3.81
CA VAL A 21 -22.80 -14.46 2.70
C VAL A 21 -23.83 -13.91 1.70
N ARG A 22 -24.83 -14.73 1.32
CA ARG A 22 -25.88 -14.32 0.38
C ARG A 22 -26.76 -13.22 0.97
N GLU A 23 -27.23 -13.37 2.20
CA GLU A 23 -28.10 -12.40 2.86
C GLU A 23 -27.43 -11.03 3.01
N ASN A 24 -26.12 -10.99 3.29
CA ASN A 24 -25.34 -9.74 3.31
C ASN A 24 -25.38 -9.03 1.95
N LEU A 25 -25.13 -9.75 0.85
CA LEU A 25 -25.16 -9.15 -0.48
C LEU A 25 -26.56 -8.70 -0.91
N GLU A 26 -27.59 -9.51 -0.61
CA GLU A 26 -29.00 -9.18 -0.88
C GLU A 26 -29.44 -7.93 -0.09
N PHE A 27 -29.03 -7.83 1.17
CA PHE A 27 -29.28 -6.67 2.02
C PHE A 27 -28.60 -5.41 1.46
N LEU A 28 -27.35 -5.50 1.06
CA LEU A 28 -26.64 -4.36 0.45
C LEU A 28 -27.24 -3.96 -0.89
N ALA A 29 -27.65 -4.91 -1.72
CA ALA A 29 -28.36 -4.64 -2.96
C ALA A 29 -29.69 -3.90 -2.71
N ALA A 30 -30.41 -4.27 -1.65
CA ALA A 30 -31.65 -3.59 -1.24
C ALA A 30 -31.40 -2.15 -0.74
N ILE A 31 -30.33 -1.93 0.05
CA ILE A 31 -29.93 -0.56 0.50
C ILE A 31 -29.60 0.34 -0.70
N GLN A 32 -29.03 -0.23 -1.75
CA GLN A 32 -28.69 0.49 -2.99
C GLN A 32 -29.88 0.63 -3.95
N ASP A 33 -31.10 0.27 -3.52
CA ASP A 33 -32.36 0.33 -4.30
C ASP A 33 -32.29 -0.45 -5.64
N LEU A 34 -31.55 -1.58 -5.70
CA LEU A 34 -31.58 -2.43 -6.87
C LEU A 34 -32.92 -3.12 -7.00
N PRO A 35 -33.57 -3.13 -8.19
CA PRO A 35 -34.78 -3.90 -8.41
C PRO A 35 -34.55 -5.40 -8.08
N ARG A 36 -35.54 -6.06 -7.46
CA ARG A 36 -35.40 -7.42 -6.94
C ARG A 36 -34.85 -8.44 -7.95
N THR A 37 -35.28 -8.36 -9.20
CA THR A 37 -34.76 -9.26 -10.26
C THR A 37 -33.29 -8.98 -10.56
N ARG A 38 -32.91 -7.72 -10.67
CA ARG A 38 -31.53 -7.30 -10.91
C ARG A 38 -30.64 -7.62 -9.70
N ALA A 39 -31.14 -7.41 -8.47
CA ALA A 39 -30.42 -7.71 -7.24
C ALA A 39 -30.04 -9.19 -7.17
N ARG A 40 -30.99 -10.10 -7.43
CA ARG A 40 -30.72 -11.56 -7.42
C ARG A 40 -29.66 -11.94 -8.46
N GLN A 41 -29.82 -11.48 -9.69
CA GLN A 41 -28.84 -11.73 -10.76
C GLN A 41 -27.45 -11.22 -10.34
N ARG A 42 -27.39 -9.97 -9.83
CA ARG A 42 -26.12 -9.35 -9.44
C ARG A 42 -25.46 -10.08 -8.27
N VAL A 43 -26.22 -10.53 -7.28
CA VAL A 43 -25.71 -11.35 -6.18
C VAL A 43 -25.11 -12.65 -6.68
N ASP A 44 -25.78 -13.35 -7.60
CA ASP A 44 -25.25 -14.59 -8.19
C ASP A 44 -23.95 -14.35 -8.97
N GLU A 45 -23.89 -13.28 -9.79
CA GLU A 45 -22.68 -12.83 -10.48
C GLU A 45 -21.52 -12.62 -9.50
N LEU A 46 -21.74 -11.85 -8.41
CA LEU A 46 -20.73 -11.53 -7.41
C LEU A 46 -20.27 -12.76 -6.61
N LEU A 47 -21.19 -13.64 -6.23
CA LEU A 47 -20.84 -14.89 -5.55
C LEU A 47 -19.90 -15.75 -6.41
N GLN A 48 -20.11 -15.78 -7.72
CA GLN A 48 -19.25 -16.49 -8.65
C GLN A 48 -17.91 -15.75 -8.85
N GLN A 49 -17.93 -14.45 -9.14
CA GLN A 49 -16.75 -13.62 -9.40
C GLN A 49 -15.79 -13.65 -8.23
N TYR A 50 -16.28 -13.49 -7.00
CA TYR A 50 -15.47 -13.46 -5.79
C TYR A 50 -15.26 -14.82 -5.13
N ARG A 51 -15.58 -15.94 -5.82
CA ARG A 51 -15.38 -17.33 -5.35
C ARG A 51 -16.04 -17.60 -4.00
N LEU A 52 -17.27 -17.12 -3.82
CA LEU A 52 -18.07 -17.25 -2.60
C LEU A 52 -19.29 -18.16 -2.79
N LEU A 53 -19.49 -18.76 -3.97
CA LEU A 53 -20.67 -19.55 -4.31
C LEU A 53 -20.87 -20.72 -3.36
N ASP A 54 -19.80 -21.47 -3.04
CA ASP A 54 -19.85 -22.62 -2.13
C ASP A 54 -20.05 -22.21 -0.66
N ARG A 55 -19.91 -20.92 -0.37
CA ARG A 55 -20.03 -20.34 0.98
C ARG A 55 -21.31 -19.52 1.16
N GLN A 56 -22.15 -19.43 0.13
CA GLN A 56 -23.33 -18.56 0.16
C GLN A 56 -24.28 -18.77 1.37
N PRO A 57 -24.49 -20.00 1.90
CA PRO A 57 -25.33 -20.19 3.07
C PRO A 57 -24.57 -20.02 4.40
N GLN A 58 -23.24 -19.87 4.36
CA GLN A 58 -22.41 -19.77 5.55
C GLN A 58 -22.55 -18.39 6.20
N LEU A 59 -22.63 -18.32 7.53
CA LEU A 59 -22.64 -17.07 8.28
C LEU A 59 -21.33 -16.31 8.08
N ALA A 60 -21.40 -15.00 7.82
CA ALA A 60 -20.25 -14.17 7.54
C ALA A 60 -19.26 -14.12 8.70
N GLY A 61 -19.72 -14.22 9.94
CA GLY A 61 -18.89 -14.28 11.13
C GLY A 61 -17.92 -15.47 11.16
N THR A 62 -18.26 -16.57 10.49
CA THR A 62 -17.47 -17.82 10.47
C THR A 62 -16.48 -17.93 9.30
N LEU A 63 -16.44 -16.90 8.44
CA LEU A 63 -15.52 -16.84 7.30
C LEU A 63 -14.07 -16.57 7.75
N SER A 64 -13.10 -17.06 6.96
CA SER A 64 -11.70 -16.66 7.11
C SER A 64 -11.50 -15.18 6.78
N GLY A 65 -10.38 -14.59 7.19
CA GLY A 65 -10.04 -13.20 6.89
C GLY A 65 -10.11 -12.87 5.40
N GLY A 66 -9.49 -13.67 4.54
CA GLY A 66 -9.54 -13.48 3.09
C GLY A 66 -10.95 -13.65 2.49
N GLN A 67 -11.79 -14.55 3.05
CA GLN A 67 -13.18 -14.69 2.64
C GLN A 67 -14.02 -13.49 3.06
N LYS A 68 -13.81 -12.95 4.27
CA LYS A 68 -14.45 -11.72 4.75
C LYS A 68 -14.09 -10.54 3.84
N GLN A 69 -12.83 -10.41 3.42
CA GLN A 69 -12.40 -9.34 2.51
C GLN A 69 -13.06 -9.47 1.13
N ARG A 70 -13.12 -10.67 0.57
CA ARG A 70 -13.83 -10.90 -0.70
C ARG A 70 -15.31 -10.57 -0.61
N LEU A 71 -15.97 -10.92 0.50
CA LEU A 71 -17.37 -10.56 0.74
C LEU A 71 -17.55 -9.05 0.90
N ALA A 72 -16.66 -8.38 1.62
CA ALA A 72 -16.70 -6.93 1.79
C ALA A 72 -16.52 -6.19 0.46
N LEU A 73 -15.57 -6.64 -0.39
CA LEU A 73 -15.37 -6.09 -1.73
C LEU A 73 -16.60 -6.33 -2.62
N ALA A 74 -17.15 -7.55 -2.63
CA ALA A 74 -18.38 -7.86 -3.38
C ALA A 74 -19.54 -6.95 -2.95
N GLY A 75 -19.68 -6.71 -1.66
CA GLY A 75 -20.68 -5.80 -1.10
C GLY A 75 -20.47 -4.33 -1.53
N ALA A 76 -19.21 -3.87 -1.52
CA ALA A 76 -18.86 -2.51 -1.92
C ALA A 76 -19.15 -2.23 -3.41
N VAL A 77 -19.15 -3.26 -4.26
CA VAL A 77 -19.37 -3.15 -5.71
C VAL A 77 -20.72 -3.67 -6.20
N VAL A 78 -21.65 -4.01 -5.28
CA VAL A 78 -22.94 -4.61 -5.64
C VAL A 78 -23.75 -3.75 -6.60
N HIS A 79 -23.66 -2.43 -6.47
CA HIS A 79 -24.36 -1.43 -7.29
C HIS A 79 -23.56 -0.91 -8.49
N ALA A 80 -22.41 -1.56 -8.80
CA ALA A 80 -21.50 -1.17 -9.87
C ALA A 80 -21.06 0.31 -9.80
N PRO A 81 -20.34 0.73 -8.74
CA PRO A 81 -19.93 2.11 -8.55
C PRO A 81 -18.90 2.54 -9.61
N GLU A 82 -18.87 3.85 -9.90
CA GLU A 82 -17.86 4.47 -10.75
C GLU A 82 -16.55 4.73 -9.98
N LEU A 83 -16.65 4.93 -8.65
CA LEU A 83 -15.54 5.21 -7.76
C LEU A 83 -15.63 4.28 -6.54
N LEU A 84 -14.53 3.60 -6.23
CA LEU A 84 -14.41 2.69 -5.10
C LEU A 84 -13.31 3.18 -4.15
N PHE A 85 -13.68 3.43 -2.90
CA PHE A 85 -12.75 3.74 -1.82
C PHE A 85 -12.50 2.49 -0.98
N LEU A 86 -11.23 2.18 -0.74
CA LEU A 86 -10.79 1.04 0.05
C LEU A 86 -9.81 1.52 1.12
N ASP A 87 -10.15 1.28 2.39
CA ASP A 87 -9.33 1.70 3.51
C ASP A 87 -8.56 0.51 4.07
N GLU A 88 -7.24 0.46 3.81
CA GLU A 88 -6.32 -0.63 4.18
C GLU A 88 -6.90 -2.05 3.97
N PRO A 89 -7.40 -2.36 2.77
CA PRO A 89 -8.29 -3.51 2.57
C PRO A 89 -7.64 -4.87 2.83
N THR A 90 -6.32 -4.94 2.90
CA THR A 90 -5.57 -6.20 3.03
C THR A 90 -4.72 -6.28 4.30
N SER A 91 -4.90 -5.36 5.26
CA SER A 91 -4.08 -5.25 6.47
C SER A 91 -4.07 -6.50 7.36
N ALA A 92 -5.12 -7.34 7.30
CA ALA A 92 -5.25 -8.56 8.11
C ALA A 92 -5.39 -9.83 7.25
N VAL A 93 -4.80 -9.84 6.04
CA VAL A 93 -4.98 -10.92 5.05
C VAL A 93 -3.64 -11.60 4.77
N ASP A 94 -3.66 -12.92 4.63
CA ASP A 94 -2.49 -13.70 4.23
C ASP A 94 -2.00 -13.33 2.82
N PRO A 95 -0.72 -13.62 2.48
CA PRO A 95 -0.14 -13.18 1.21
C PRO A 95 -0.84 -13.72 -0.05
N GLU A 96 -1.42 -14.93 0.00
CA GLU A 96 -2.14 -15.53 -1.12
C GLU A 96 -3.47 -14.82 -1.34
N SER A 97 -4.26 -14.67 -0.27
CA SER A 97 -5.53 -13.94 -0.32
C SER A 97 -5.34 -12.47 -0.71
N ARG A 98 -4.21 -11.84 -0.31
CA ARG A 98 -3.86 -10.47 -0.72
C ARG A 98 -3.64 -10.39 -2.23
N ARG A 99 -2.93 -11.36 -2.82
CA ARG A 99 -2.72 -11.40 -4.26
C ARG A 99 -4.04 -11.52 -5.01
N ASP A 100 -4.89 -12.47 -4.62
CA ASP A 100 -6.22 -12.66 -5.22
C ASP A 100 -7.09 -11.39 -5.12
N PHE A 101 -6.98 -10.66 -4.01
CA PHE A 101 -7.70 -9.41 -3.80
C PHE A 101 -7.25 -8.32 -4.78
N TRP A 102 -5.94 -8.18 -4.98
CA TRP A 102 -5.39 -7.19 -5.94
C TRP A 102 -5.74 -7.53 -7.38
N GLU A 103 -5.77 -8.82 -7.77
CA GLU A 103 -6.25 -9.22 -9.10
C GLU A 103 -7.71 -8.77 -9.32
N ALA A 104 -8.57 -8.97 -8.32
CA ALA A 104 -9.95 -8.49 -8.39
C ALA A 104 -10.05 -6.95 -8.51
N LEU A 105 -9.14 -6.20 -7.89
CA LEU A 105 -9.07 -4.73 -8.05
C LEU A 105 -8.65 -4.33 -9.46
N PHE A 106 -7.70 -5.04 -10.07
CA PHE A 106 -7.32 -4.79 -11.47
C PHE A 106 -8.47 -5.07 -12.42
N GLU A 107 -9.20 -6.19 -12.24
CA GLU A 107 -10.41 -6.47 -13.04
C GLU A 107 -11.44 -5.34 -12.94
N LEU A 108 -11.66 -4.78 -11.75
CA LEU A 108 -12.56 -3.63 -11.56
C LEU A 108 -12.07 -2.37 -12.25
N ALA A 109 -10.76 -2.10 -12.19
CA ALA A 109 -10.15 -0.93 -12.85
C ALA A 109 -10.23 -1.06 -14.38
N ASP A 110 -9.95 -2.24 -14.92
CA ASP A 110 -10.05 -2.55 -16.35
C ASP A 110 -11.50 -2.44 -16.86
N ALA A 111 -12.48 -2.75 -16.00
CA ALA A 111 -13.90 -2.56 -16.27
C ALA A 111 -14.36 -1.09 -16.18
N GLY A 112 -13.45 -0.16 -15.84
CA GLY A 112 -13.69 1.29 -15.81
C GLY A 112 -14.02 1.86 -14.44
N THR A 113 -13.94 1.09 -13.35
CA THR A 113 -14.10 1.61 -11.99
C THR A 113 -12.82 2.35 -11.56
N THR A 114 -12.94 3.59 -11.12
CA THR A 114 -11.81 4.28 -10.48
C THR A 114 -11.65 3.76 -9.06
N VAL A 115 -10.45 3.28 -8.70
CA VAL A 115 -10.18 2.71 -7.38
C VAL A 115 -9.19 3.60 -6.62
N LEU A 116 -9.56 4.03 -5.42
CA LEU A 116 -8.70 4.71 -4.47
C LEU A 116 -8.45 3.80 -3.26
N VAL A 117 -7.20 3.42 -3.05
CA VAL A 117 -6.78 2.54 -1.95
C VAL A 117 -5.90 3.31 -0.99
N SER A 118 -6.21 3.31 0.31
CA SER A 118 -5.24 3.63 1.34
C SER A 118 -4.44 2.38 1.71
N THR A 119 -3.13 2.47 1.81
CA THR A 119 -2.27 1.39 2.26
C THR A 119 -1.01 1.93 2.92
N HIS A 120 -0.45 1.17 3.84
CA HIS A 120 0.88 1.39 4.41
C HIS A 120 1.90 0.35 3.90
N TYR A 121 1.49 -0.55 3.00
CA TYR A 121 2.36 -1.54 2.37
C TYR A 121 2.95 -0.99 1.07
N MET A 122 4.28 -0.94 0.99
CA MET A 122 4.96 -0.39 -0.20
C MET A 122 4.82 -1.29 -1.43
N ASP A 123 4.76 -2.61 -1.23
CA ASP A 123 4.51 -3.59 -2.29
C ASP A 123 3.11 -3.46 -2.92
N GLU A 124 2.14 -2.94 -2.18
CA GLU A 124 0.82 -2.59 -2.70
C GLU A 124 0.84 -1.24 -3.44
N ALA A 125 1.53 -0.26 -2.86
CA ALA A 125 1.69 1.04 -3.49
C ALA A 125 2.39 0.92 -4.86
N GLU A 126 3.36 0.02 -5.01
CA GLU A 126 4.03 -0.26 -6.30
C GLU A 126 3.08 -0.74 -7.41
N ARG A 127 1.93 -1.32 -7.04
CA ARG A 127 0.89 -1.79 -7.98
C ARG A 127 -0.03 -0.69 -8.47
N CYS A 128 -0.05 0.46 -7.81
CA CYS A 128 -0.92 1.58 -8.14
C CYS A 128 -0.40 2.37 -9.35
N HIS A 129 -1.31 2.88 -10.19
CA HIS A 129 -0.94 3.76 -11.31
C HIS A 129 -0.38 5.11 -10.83
N ARG A 130 -0.88 5.61 -9.70
CA ARG A 130 -0.50 6.89 -9.14
C ARG A 130 -0.57 6.84 -7.61
N LEU A 131 0.33 7.54 -6.97
CA LEU A 131 0.46 7.63 -5.52
C LEU A 131 0.29 9.06 -5.04
N ALA A 132 -0.31 9.19 -3.87
CA ALA A 132 -0.37 10.42 -3.09
C ALA A 132 0.12 10.09 -1.67
N ILE A 133 1.27 10.62 -1.27
CA ILE A 133 1.83 10.42 0.07
C ILE A 133 1.39 11.56 0.97
N LEU A 134 0.73 11.20 2.06
CA LEU A 134 0.25 12.14 3.07
C LEU A 134 1.11 12.03 4.33
N ASP A 135 1.55 13.18 4.85
CA ASP A 135 2.20 13.28 6.16
C ASP A 135 1.60 14.44 6.95
N ARG A 136 1.15 14.18 8.17
CA ARG A 136 0.55 15.17 9.09
C ARG A 136 -0.53 16.04 8.45
N GLY A 137 -1.39 15.41 7.62
CA GLY A 137 -2.49 16.09 6.92
C GLY A 137 -2.09 16.89 5.68
N ALA A 138 -0.82 16.86 5.28
CA ALA A 138 -0.33 17.51 4.06
C ALA A 138 0.02 16.48 2.98
N LEU A 139 -0.28 16.80 1.72
CA LEU A 139 0.22 16.05 0.56
C LEU A 139 1.72 16.38 0.37
N VAL A 140 2.59 15.38 0.58
CA VAL A 140 4.05 15.58 0.54
C VAL A 140 4.70 15.03 -0.73
N ALA A 141 4.07 14.08 -1.40
CA ALA A 141 4.48 13.62 -2.72
C ALA A 141 3.28 13.12 -3.52
N ASP A 142 3.33 13.32 -4.83
CA ASP A 142 2.30 12.90 -5.79
C ASP A 142 2.98 12.57 -7.14
N GLY A 143 2.61 11.43 -7.74
CA GLY A 143 3.16 10.95 -9.01
C GLY A 143 2.98 9.45 -9.20
N THR A 144 3.44 8.93 -10.33
CA THR A 144 3.55 7.49 -10.53
C THR A 144 4.69 6.92 -9.67
N PRO A 145 4.67 5.62 -9.32
CA PRO A 145 5.79 4.98 -8.62
C PRO A 145 7.15 5.26 -9.26
N ALA A 146 7.22 5.14 -10.59
CA ALA A 146 8.44 5.37 -11.36
C ALA A 146 8.93 6.84 -11.27
N GLU A 147 8.03 7.82 -11.43
CA GLU A 147 8.37 9.24 -11.31
C GLU A 147 8.88 9.60 -9.91
N LEU A 148 8.26 9.03 -8.88
CA LEU A 148 8.63 9.28 -7.50
C LEU A 148 10.01 8.69 -7.18
N CYS A 149 10.29 7.46 -7.62
CA CYS A 149 11.60 6.85 -7.48
C CYS A 149 12.68 7.64 -8.25
N ALA A 150 12.42 8.04 -9.49
CA ALA A 150 13.37 8.80 -10.31
C ALA A 150 13.83 10.12 -9.67
N ARG A 151 13.00 10.74 -8.83
CA ARG A 151 13.39 11.95 -8.05
C ARG A 151 14.51 11.69 -7.03
N LEU A 152 14.79 10.42 -6.73
CA LEU A 152 15.82 9.99 -5.78
C LEU A 152 17.04 9.35 -6.47
N ASP A 153 17.12 9.39 -7.78
CA ASP A 153 18.27 8.84 -8.50
C ASP A 153 19.59 9.44 -8.01
N GLY A 154 20.57 8.56 -7.78
CA GLY A 154 21.88 8.93 -7.23
C GLY A 154 21.90 9.29 -5.74
N ARG A 155 20.76 9.21 -5.05
CA ARG A 155 20.66 9.53 -3.61
C ARG A 155 20.58 8.28 -2.72
N THR A 156 20.36 7.12 -3.31
CA THR A 156 20.26 5.85 -2.58
C THR A 156 21.53 5.03 -2.81
N LEU A 157 22.16 4.64 -1.70
CA LEU A 157 23.40 3.88 -1.70
C LEU A 157 23.20 2.57 -0.93
N GLN A 158 23.87 1.53 -1.37
CA GLN A 158 24.02 0.29 -0.66
C GLN A 158 25.45 0.18 -0.12
N VAL A 159 25.57 -0.05 1.17
CA VAL A 159 26.85 -0.24 1.84
C VAL A 159 26.95 -1.69 2.31
N THR A 160 27.99 -2.39 1.84
CA THR A 160 28.32 -3.74 2.34
C THR A 160 29.46 -3.61 3.33
N SER A 161 29.25 -4.12 4.57
CA SER A 161 30.22 -3.98 5.66
C SER A 161 30.25 -5.25 6.52
N ALA A 162 31.45 -5.62 6.96
CA ALA A 162 31.64 -6.68 7.97
C ALA A 162 31.20 -6.22 9.38
N GLN A 163 31.07 -4.90 9.58
CA GLN A 163 30.66 -4.29 10.85
C GLN A 163 29.43 -3.36 10.67
N PRO A 164 28.28 -3.91 10.25
CA PRO A 164 27.13 -3.10 9.81
C PRO A 164 26.60 -2.16 10.90
N ARG A 165 26.64 -2.56 12.17
CA ARG A 165 26.19 -1.69 13.28
C ARG A 165 27.09 -0.48 13.50
N GLN A 166 28.40 -0.63 13.37
CA GLN A 166 29.35 0.49 13.50
C GLN A 166 29.22 1.43 12.30
N ALA A 167 29.20 0.85 11.10
CA ALA A 167 28.97 1.60 9.87
C ALA A 167 27.64 2.39 9.90
N SER A 168 26.55 1.75 10.35
CA SER A 168 25.24 2.42 10.49
C SER A 168 25.29 3.62 11.43
N ARG A 169 25.96 3.51 12.60
CA ARG A 169 26.12 4.63 13.54
C ARG A 169 26.90 5.78 12.90
N ALA A 170 28.07 5.47 12.33
CA ALA A 170 28.92 6.46 11.69
C ALA A 170 28.21 7.22 10.57
N LEU A 171 27.41 6.51 9.75
CA LEU A 171 26.65 7.11 8.66
C LEU A 171 25.45 7.95 9.15
N SER A 172 24.75 7.47 10.19
CA SER A 172 23.55 8.15 10.69
C SER A 172 23.85 9.52 11.32
N GLU A 173 25.08 9.75 11.75
CA GLU A 173 25.54 11.02 12.34
C GLU A 173 25.93 12.06 11.29
N LEU A 174 26.06 11.66 10.02
CA LEU A 174 26.51 12.56 8.96
C LEU A 174 25.40 13.53 8.54
N PRO A 175 25.74 14.82 8.39
CA PRO A 175 24.83 15.78 7.77
C PRO A 175 24.47 15.32 6.35
N GLY A 176 23.17 15.37 6.03
CA GLY A 176 22.70 14.99 4.70
C GLY A 176 22.37 13.50 4.54
N VAL A 177 22.57 12.65 5.54
CA VAL A 177 22.01 11.31 5.59
C VAL A 177 20.61 11.38 6.20
N LEU A 178 19.61 10.99 5.43
CA LEU A 178 18.20 10.98 5.84
C LEU A 178 17.83 9.71 6.59
N SER A 179 18.35 8.56 6.12
CA SER A 179 18.05 7.26 6.70
C SER A 179 19.19 6.27 6.46
N VAL A 180 19.38 5.36 7.42
CA VAL A 180 20.24 4.18 7.30
C VAL A 180 19.41 2.99 7.78
N ALA A 181 19.10 2.06 6.89
CA ALA A 181 18.38 0.82 7.18
C ALA A 181 19.31 -0.38 7.01
N GLN A 182 19.40 -1.23 8.02
CA GLN A 182 20.19 -2.47 7.94
C GLN A 182 19.35 -3.60 7.38
N ILE A 183 19.85 -4.25 6.33
CA ILE A 183 19.25 -5.43 5.70
C ILE A 183 20.31 -6.55 5.68
N GLY A 184 20.28 -7.42 6.68
CA GLY A 184 21.32 -8.43 6.89
C GLY A 184 22.71 -7.81 7.16
N THR A 185 23.67 -8.04 6.27
CA THR A 185 25.02 -7.45 6.32
C THR A 185 25.16 -6.17 5.50
N GLN A 186 24.08 -5.75 4.85
CA GLN A 186 24.05 -4.56 4.02
C GLN A 186 23.32 -3.42 4.73
N LEU A 187 23.71 -2.20 4.39
CA LEU A 187 23.00 -0.99 4.82
C LEU A 187 22.46 -0.30 3.58
N ARG A 188 21.19 0.08 3.62
CA ARG A 188 20.58 0.97 2.64
C ARG A 188 20.64 2.39 3.19
N VAL A 189 21.29 3.29 2.48
CA VAL A 189 21.53 4.67 2.91
C VAL A 189 20.83 5.61 1.96
N LEU A 190 19.95 6.45 2.50
CA LEU A 190 19.27 7.48 1.74
C LEU A 190 19.88 8.84 2.10
N CYS A 191 20.31 9.58 1.09
CA CYS A 191 20.92 10.90 1.22
C CYS A 191 19.96 12.03 0.81
N SER A 192 20.17 13.25 1.34
CA SER A 192 19.58 14.47 0.82
C SER A 192 20.19 14.81 -0.55
N GLU A 193 19.56 15.72 -1.34
CA GLU A 193 20.06 16.11 -2.68
C GLU A 193 21.54 16.53 -2.71
N ALA A 194 22.01 17.17 -1.66
CA ALA A 194 23.37 17.68 -1.56
C ALA A 194 24.41 16.64 -1.10
N ALA A 195 23.99 15.44 -0.69
CA ALA A 195 24.89 14.54 0.04
C ALA A 195 25.36 13.32 -0.74
N GLY A 196 24.76 12.89 -1.80
CA GLY A 196 25.12 11.70 -2.59
C GLY A 196 26.43 10.97 -2.16
N ASP A 197 27.04 10.13 -2.89
CA ASP A 197 28.32 9.47 -2.55
C ASP A 197 29.44 10.51 -2.35
N THR A 198 29.47 11.11 -1.16
CA THR A 198 30.43 12.18 -0.81
C THR A 198 31.71 11.63 -0.19
N PRO A 199 32.84 12.37 -0.29
CA PRO A 199 34.06 12.02 0.43
C PRO A 199 33.87 11.90 1.96
N ALA A 200 32.84 12.54 2.52
CA ALA A 200 32.51 12.43 3.94
C ALA A 200 31.96 11.05 4.30
N LEU A 201 31.04 10.50 3.48
CA LEU A 201 30.52 9.14 3.62
C LEU A 201 31.64 8.12 3.56
N ARG A 202 32.52 8.22 2.56
CA ARG A 202 33.67 7.31 2.40
C ARG A 202 34.63 7.36 3.60
N ARG A 203 34.92 8.55 4.12
CA ARG A 203 35.78 8.71 5.30
C ARG A 203 35.15 8.11 6.55
N ALA A 204 33.85 8.38 6.79
CA ALA A 204 33.16 7.82 7.95
C ALA A 204 33.13 6.30 7.91
N LEU A 205 32.88 5.71 6.72
CA LEU A 205 32.92 4.27 6.52
C LEU A 205 34.33 3.70 6.70
N ALA A 206 35.34 4.31 6.14
CA ALA A 206 36.72 3.84 6.27
C ALA A 206 37.19 3.82 7.74
N SER A 207 36.67 4.71 8.59
CA SER A 207 36.93 4.71 10.03
C SER A 207 36.20 3.57 10.77
N ALA A 208 35.01 3.21 10.31
CA ALA A 208 34.18 2.18 10.93
C ALA A 208 34.52 0.77 10.41
N ASP A 209 34.78 0.64 9.10
CA ASP A 209 35.16 -0.59 8.42
C ASP A 209 35.93 -0.24 7.15
N PRO A 210 37.27 -0.36 7.16
CA PRO A 210 38.11 -0.05 6.00
C PRO A 210 37.83 -0.91 4.74
N GLN A 211 37.16 -2.06 4.91
CA GLN A 211 36.79 -2.96 3.80
C GLN A 211 35.37 -2.74 3.28
N ALA A 212 34.63 -1.77 3.86
CA ALA A 212 33.29 -1.48 3.41
C ALA A 212 33.27 -0.98 1.96
N ARG A 213 32.25 -1.40 1.23
CA ARG A 213 31.99 -0.98 -0.16
C ARG A 213 30.72 -0.18 -0.24
N ILE A 214 30.72 0.81 -1.11
CA ILE A 214 29.58 1.67 -1.41
C ILE A 214 29.22 1.51 -2.87
N ASP A 215 27.99 1.18 -3.15
CA ASP A 215 27.43 1.09 -4.49
C ASP A 215 26.18 1.94 -4.60
N ALA A 216 26.01 2.68 -5.68
CA ALA A 216 24.75 3.35 -5.97
C ALA A 216 23.71 2.32 -6.39
N VAL A 217 22.49 2.41 -5.86
CA VAL A 217 21.40 1.49 -6.16
C VAL A 217 20.14 2.25 -6.53
N ALA A 218 19.26 1.60 -7.28
CA ALA A 218 17.97 2.17 -7.63
C ALA A 218 17.13 2.43 -6.36
N PRO A 219 16.48 3.59 -6.28
CA PRO A 219 15.52 3.90 -5.21
C PRO A 219 14.29 3.01 -5.30
N ASN A 220 13.64 2.78 -4.17
CA ASN A 220 12.33 2.14 -4.08
C ASN A 220 11.31 3.06 -3.39
N LEU A 221 10.06 2.65 -3.28
CA LEU A 221 9.02 3.46 -2.65
C LEU A 221 9.21 3.66 -1.14
N GLU A 222 9.92 2.77 -0.45
CA GLU A 222 10.31 2.98 0.94
C GLU A 222 11.23 4.19 1.08
N ASP A 223 12.21 4.34 0.18
CA ASP A 223 13.08 5.51 0.13
C ASP A 223 12.29 6.78 -0.16
N VAL A 224 11.34 6.72 -1.10
CA VAL A 224 10.45 7.84 -1.43
C VAL A 224 9.65 8.29 -0.20
N PHE A 225 9.04 7.33 0.51
CA PHE A 225 8.29 7.63 1.72
C PHE A 225 9.16 8.29 2.79
N VAL A 226 10.35 7.74 3.04
CA VAL A 226 11.31 8.30 4.00
C VAL A 226 11.78 9.70 3.59
N ALA A 227 12.11 9.90 2.30
CA ALA A 227 12.51 11.21 1.80
C ALA A 227 11.42 12.26 1.95
N ALA A 228 10.17 11.89 1.62
CA ALA A 228 9.02 12.79 1.67
C ALA A 228 8.63 13.18 3.10
N THR A 229 8.77 12.26 4.08
CA THR A 229 8.33 12.49 5.47
C THR A 229 9.43 13.04 6.36
N ARG A 230 10.71 12.66 6.18
CA ARG A 230 11.83 13.13 6.99
C ARG A 230 12.48 14.41 6.47
N GLY A 231 12.37 14.71 5.19
CA GLY A 231 12.93 15.93 4.59
C GLY A 231 12.36 17.23 5.21
N ARG A 232 11.10 17.20 5.67
CA ARG A 232 10.43 18.34 6.32
C ARG A 232 10.77 18.53 7.80
N GLY A 233 11.30 17.50 8.48
CA GLY A 233 11.60 17.60 9.92
C GLY A 233 12.87 18.36 10.28
N ARG A 234 13.63 18.87 9.29
CA ARG A 234 14.89 19.62 9.47
C ARG A 234 14.81 21.09 9.03
N GLU A 235 13.69 21.58 8.54
CA GLU A 235 13.50 23.03 8.41
C GLU A 235 13.22 23.60 9.81
N PRO A 236 14.04 24.52 10.33
CA PRO A 236 13.72 25.23 11.56
C PRO A 236 12.43 26.02 11.33
N ALA A 237 11.50 25.90 12.26
CA ALA A 237 10.31 26.75 12.29
C ALA A 237 10.76 28.20 12.22
N ALA A 238 10.36 28.91 11.17
CA ALA A 238 10.55 30.33 11.00
C ALA A 238 9.65 31.12 11.94
#